data_38710754d8dbb5c8733a823e49649ea2
#
_entry.id   38710754d8dbb5c8733a823e49649ea2
#
_cell.length_a   1.000
_cell.length_b   1.000
_cell.length_c   1.000
_cell.angle_alpha   90.00
_cell.angle_beta   90.00
_cell.angle_gamma   90.00
#
_symmetry.space_group_name_H-M   'P 1'
#
loop_
_entity.id
_entity.type
_entity.pdbx_description
1 polymer ?
#
loop_
_entity_poly.entity_id
_entity_poly.type
_entity_poly.pdbx_seq_one_letter_code
_entity_poly.pdbx_strand_id
1 'polypeptide(L)'
;MAIKDTLTTVTDGFKTKLDDEMLQRFEIYFKLLVEWNEKMNLTAITDEHGVAVKHFADSLTLYNFVDVKKNASLIDVGTGAGFPGVVLKIARPDIKLTLLDSLNKRLTFLDTVLNNTGLDSELVHSRAEEGGKNKLYREKFDIAVSRAVARLNVLCEYCLPYVKVGGLFVAMKGPNADEELDGAENALKLLGGKVEKVHKFNLPCDEGERTIIVIKKVKPTPKQYPRFSGKIKSQPL
;
A
#
# COMPACT_ATOMS: atom_id res chain seq x y z
N MET A 1 -25.66 -1.89 -9.21
CA MET A 1 -25.63 -1.14 -7.91
C MET A 1 -24.49 -0.15 -8.05
N ALA A 2 -24.69 1.11 -7.74
CA ALA A 2 -23.63 2.11 -7.88
C ALA A 2 -22.45 1.79 -6.94
N ILE A 3 -21.22 2.09 -7.34
CA ILE A 3 -20.02 1.78 -6.55
C ILE A 3 -20.10 2.30 -5.11
N LYS A 4 -20.78 3.42 -4.92
CA LYS A 4 -21.04 3.99 -3.57
C LYS A 4 -21.86 3.05 -2.69
N ASP A 5 -22.96 2.50 -3.23
CA ASP A 5 -23.86 1.61 -2.50
C ASP A 5 -23.13 0.32 -2.12
N THR A 6 -22.40 -0.25 -3.09
CA THR A 6 -21.58 -1.45 -2.85
C THR A 6 -20.54 -1.18 -1.77
N LEU A 7 -19.79 -0.07 -1.88
CA LEU A 7 -18.74 0.27 -0.94
C LEU A 7 -19.29 0.51 0.47
N THR A 8 -20.40 1.23 0.60
CA THR A 8 -21.09 1.45 1.89
C THR A 8 -21.47 0.12 2.52
N THR A 9 -22.06 -0.79 1.75
CA THR A 9 -22.48 -2.11 2.24
C THR A 9 -21.30 -2.96 2.72
N VAL A 10 -20.24 -3.06 1.89
CA VAL A 10 -19.10 -3.96 2.19
C VAL A 10 -18.17 -3.41 3.27
N THR A 11 -18.23 -2.12 3.58
CA THR A 11 -17.44 -1.51 4.65
C THR A 11 -18.22 -1.25 5.94
N ASP A 12 -19.47 -1.70 6.04
CA ASP A 12 -20.31 -1.41 7.20
C ASP A 12 -19.69 -1.83 8.53
N GLY A 13 -19.05 -2.99 8.60
CA GLY A 13 -18.34 -3.47 9.79
C GLY A 13 -16.95 -2.85 10.04
N PHE A 14 -16.45 -1.95 9.16
CA PHE A 14 -15.10 -1.41 9.28
C PHE A 14 -15.01 -0.31 10.35
N LYS A 15 -13.81 -0.17 10.94
CA LYS A 15 -13.53 0.92 11.89
C LYS A 15 -13.64 2.30 11.23
N THR A 16 -13.21 2.40 9.97
CA THR A 16 -13.31 3.64 9.19
C THR A 16 -14.71 3.75 8.61
N LYS A 17 -15.43 4.79 9.03
CA LYS A 17 -16.74 5.11 8.44
C LYS A 17 -16.53 6.06 7.27
N LEU A 18 -17.20 5.76 6.16
CA LEU A 18 -17.14 6.59 4.96
C LEU A 18 -18.29 7.60 4.97
N ASP A 19 -17.97 8.86 4.79
CA ASP A 19 -18.95 9.92 4.56
C ASP A 19 -19.24 10.14 3.08
N ASP A 20 -20.21 11.01 2.76
CA ASP A 20 -20.63 11.28 1.39
C ASP A 20 -19.51 11.87 0.53
N GLU A 21 -18.61 12.67 1.11
CA GLU A 21 -17.48 13.26 0.39
C GLU A 21 -16.46 12.18 0.01
N MET A 22 -16.13 11.27 0.93
CA MET A 22 -15.27 10.12 0.65
C MET A 22 -15.86 9.22 -0.42
N LEU A 23 -17.16 8.92 -0.33
CA LEU A 23 -17.87 8.10 -1.33
C LEU A 23 -17.86 8.77 -2.71
N GLN A 24 -17.99 10.08 -2.77
CA GLN A 24 -17.88 10.81 -4.03
C GLN A 24 -16.47 10.73 -4.62
N ARG A 25 -15.43 10.85 -3.80
CA ARG A 25 -14.03 10.67 -4.22
C ARG A 25 -13.77 9.26 -4.75
N PHE A 26 -14.32 8.23 -4.13
CA PHE A 26 -14.24 6.86 -4.63
C PHE A 26 -14.94 6.67 -5.97
N GLU A 27 -16.08 7.31 -6.18
CA GLU A 27 -16.77 7.27 -7.48
C GLU A 27 -15.94 7.94 -8.58
N ILE A 28 -15.35 9.11 -8.31
CA ILE A 28 -14.44 9.80 -9.24
C ILE A 28 -13.24 8.91 -9.57
N TYR A 29 -12.62 8.34 -8.55
CA TYR A 29 -11.47 7.45 -8.70
C TYR A 29 -11.81 6.22 -9.55
N PHE A 30 -12.96 5.59 -9.31
CA PHE A 30 -13.42 4.44 -10.10
C PHE A 30 -13.59 4.81 -11.58
N LYS A 31 -14.27 5.91 -11.90
CA LYS A 31 -14.46 6.37 -13.27
C LYS A 31 -13.14 6.59 -13.99
N LEU A 32 -12.21 7.28 -13.35
CA LEU A 32 -10.87 7.51 -13.88
C LEU A 32 -10.07 6.20 -14.04
N LEU A 33 -10.18 5.28 -13.08
CA LEU A 33 -9.52 3.98 -13.16
C LEU A 33 -9.97 3.19 -14.39
N VAL A 34 -11.27 3.12 -14.66
CA VAL A 34 -11.83 2.41 -15.82
C VAL A 34 -11.37 3.08 -17.11
N GLU A 35 -11.53 4.41 -17.23
CA GLU A 35 -11.12 5.17 -18.41
C GLU A 35 -9.64 4.99 -18.76
N TRP A 36 -8.75 5.14 -17.75
CA TRP A 36 -7.31 5.02 -17.96
C TRP A 36 -6.88 3.59 -18.20
N ASN A 37 -7.61 2.61 -17.64
CA ASN A 37 -7.29 1.20 -17.81
C ASN A 37 -7.41 0.73 -19.26
N GLU A 38 -8.28 1.34 -20.06
CA GLU A 38 -8.38 1.08 -21.50
C GLU A 38 -7.06 1.35 -22.25
N LYS A 39 -6.24 2.27 -21.73
CA LYS A 39 -4.98 2.72 -22.37
C LYS A 39 -3.73 2.15 -21.71
N MET A 40 -3.80 1.71 -20.44
CA MET A 40 -2.59 1.50 -19.63
C MET A 40 -2.51 0.14 -18.92
N ASN A 41 -3.53 -0.67 -18.92
CA ASN A 41 -3.58 -1.94 -18.16
C ASN A 41 -3.18 -1.74 -16.68
N LEU A 42 -3.86 -0.85 -15.98
CA LEU A 42 -3.61 -0.52 -14.58
C LEU A 42 -4.01 -1.68 -13.65
N THR A 43 -5.11 -2.35 -13.98
CA THR A 43 -5.67 -3.47 -13.24
C THR A 43 -6.41 -4.43 -14.16
N ALA A 44 -6.51 -5.71 -13.76
CA ALA A 44 -7.36 -6.69 -14.43
C ALA A 44 -8.84 -6.61 -13.98
N ILE A 45 -9.14 -5.85 -12.91
CA ILE A 45 -10.48 -5.74 -12.32
C ILE A 45 -11.02 -4.35 -12.63
N THR A 46 -12.08 -4.28 -13.44
CA THR A 46 -12.69 -3.01 -13.90
C THR A 46 -14.19 -2.92 -13.63
N ASP A 47 -14.80 -4.02 -13.20
CA ASP A 47 -16.20 -4.00 -12.80
C ASP A 47 -16.41 -3.32 -11.44
N GLU A 48 -17.55 -2.70 -11.24
CA GLU A 48 -17.85 -1.92 -10.03
C GLU A 48 -17.71 -2.73 -8.74
N HIS A 49 -18.25 -3.96 -8.72
CA HIS A 49 -18.22 -4.82 -7.55
C HIS A 49 -16.78 -5.23 -7.21
N GLY A 50 -16.06 -5.71 -8.21
CA GLY A 50 -14.67 -6.12 -8.04
C GLY A 50 -13.76 -4.99 -7.55
N VAL A 51 -13.90 -3.78 -8.12
CA VAL A 51 -13.13 -2.61 -7.67
C VAL A 51 -13.52 -2.20 -6.25
N ALA A 52 -14.82 -2.17 -5.92
CA ALA A 52 -15.29 -1.81 -4.58
C ALA A 52 -14.75 -2.79 -3.53
N VAL A 53 -14.77 -4.09 -3.78
CA VAL A 53 -14.38 -5.11 -2.80
C VAL A 53 -12.87 -5.38 -2.83
N LYS A 54 -12.30 -5.74 -4.00
CA LYS A 54 -10.92 -6.22 -4.12
C LYS A 54 -9.87 -5.10 -4.18
N HIS A 55 -10.31 -3.86 -4.42
CA HIS A 55 -9.38 -2.73 -4.41
C HIS A 55 -9.69 -1.77 -3.27
N PHE A 56 -10.90 -1.19 -3.19
CA PHE A 56 -11.21 -0.16 -2.20
C PHE A 56 -11.37 -0.75 -0.80
N ALA A 57 -12.31 -1.68 -0.60
CA ALA A 57 -12.51 -2.29 0.72
C ALA A 57 -11.26 -3.04 1.19
N ASP A 58 -10.60 -3.83 0.32
CA ASP A 58 -9.34 -4.51 0.64
C ASP A 58 -8.30 -3.50 1.19
N SER A 59 -8.10 -2.37 0.52
CA SER A 59 -7.16 -1.33 0.97
C SER A 59 -7.58 -0.72 2.33
N LEU A 60 -8.87 -0.47 2.55
CA LEU A 60 -9.41 0.09 3.80
C LEU A 60 -9.27 -0.85 5.00
N THR A 61 -9.14 -2.18 4.77
CA THR A 61 -8.92 -3.14 5.87
C THR A 61 -7.69 -2.82 6.71
N LEU A 62 -6.69 -2.11 6.15
CA LEU A 62 -5.53 -1.66 6.91
C LEU A 62 -5.94 -0.93 8.18
N TYR A 63 -6.92 -0.05 8.14
CA TYR A 63 -7.37 0.72 9.29
C TYR A 63 -8.12 -0.11 10.34
N ASN A 64 -8.59 -1.32 10.00
CA ASN A 64 -9.16 -2.23 10.98
C ASN A 64 -8.11 -2.81 11.93
N PHE A 65 -6.87 -2.90 11.47
CA PHE A 65 -5.79 -3.62 12.17
C PHE A 65 -4.62 -2.73 12.60
N VAL A 66 -4.44 -1.59 11.94
CA VAL A 66 -3.32 -0.66 12.20
C VAL A 66 -3.85 0.68 12.67
N ASP A 67 -3.38 1.10 13.84
CA ASP A 67 -3.66 2.45 14.34
C ASP A 67 -2.72 3.47 13.67
N VAL A 68 -3.28 4.27 12.78
CA VAL A 68 -2.55 5.31 12.04
C VAL A 68 -2.75 6.65 12.73
N LYS A 69 -1.67 7.18 13.31
CA LYS A 69 -1.68 8.46 14.02
C LYS A 69 -2.12 9.61 13.09
N LYS A 70 -2.69 10.65 13.70
CA LYS A 70 -3.03 11.87 12.96
C LYS A 70 -1.77 12.50 12.35
N ASN A 71 -1.88 12.93 11.07
CA ASN A 71 -0.79 13.51 10.29
C ASN A 71 0.42 12.57 10.10
N ALA A 72 0.24 11.24 10.25
CA ALA A 72 1.32 10.28 10.00
C ALA A 72 1.85 10.40 8.58
N SER A 73 3.18 10.30 8.43
CA SER A 73 3.83 10.18 7.13
C SER A 73 3.76 8.73 6.65
N LEU A 74 3.15 8.52 5.48
CA LEU A 74 2.94 7.21 4.88
C LEU A 74 3.51 7.17 3.47
N ILE A 75 4.30 6.14 3.16
CA ILE A 75 4.75 5.87 1.80
C ILE A 75 4.14 4.57 1.28
N ASP A 76 3.55 4.62 0.08
CA ASP A 76 3.09 3.44 -0.66
C ASP A 76 4.15 3.04 -1.69
N VAL A 77 4.83 1.92 -1.45
CA VAL A 77 5.97 1.46 -2.24
C VAL A 77 5.51 0.52 -3.35
N GLY A 78 5.65 0.98 -4.60
CA GLY A 78 5.11 0.28 -5.75
C GLY A 78 3.59 0.44 -5.85
N THR A 79 3.13 1.67 -5.72
CA THR A 79 1.71 2.01 -5.57
C THR A 79 0.83 1.56 -6.73
N GLY A 80 1.38 1.36 -7.92
CA GLY A 80 0.63 0.92 -9.10
C GLY A 80 -0.49 1.88 -9.50
N ALA A 81 -1.70 1.39 -9.48
CA ALA A 81 -2.89 2.21 -9.70
C ALA A 81 -3.34 2.99 -8.45
N GLY A 82 -2.50 3.09 -7.40
CA GLY A 82 -2.82 3.84 -6.18
C GLY A 82 -3.34 2.99 -5.02
N PHE A 83 -3.11 1.69 -5.06
CA PHE A 83 -3.57 0.75 -4.03
C PHE A 83 -2.43 0.21 -3.17
N PRO A 84 -2.48 0.42 -1.85
CA PRO A 84 -3.58 0.98 -1.06
C PRO A 84 -3.54 2.50 -0.89
N GLY A 85 -2.46 3.21 -1.26
CA GLY A 85 -2.14 4.57 -0.85
C GLY A 85 -3.27 5.59 -1.04
N VAL A 86 -3.79 5.75 -2.28
CA VAL A 86 -4.85 6.73 -2.58
C VAL A 86 -6.14 6.42 -1.82
N VAL A 87 -6.49 5.14 -1.69
CA VAL A 87 -7.66 4.71 -0.91
C VAL A 87 -7.53 5.12 0.55
N LEU A 88 -6.34 4.91 1.14
CA LEU A 88 -6.05 5.32 2.51
C LEU A 88 -6.12 6.84 2.68
N LYS A 89 -5.65 7.61 1.69
CA LYS A 89 -5.72 9.07 1.70
C LYS A 89 -7.15 9.59 1.58
N ILE A 90 -8.00 8.96 0.77
CA ILE A 90 -9.43 9.31 0.68
C ILE A 90 -10.10 9.17 2.05
N ALA A 91 -9.86 8.04 2.73
CA ALA A 91 -10.47 7.75 4.03
C ALA A 91 -9.85 8.55 5.20
N ARG A 92 -8.61 9.00 5.06
CA ARG A 92 -7.87 9.78 6.06
C ARG A 92 -7.10 10.90 5.35
N PRO A 93 -7.78 12.00 5.01
CA PRO A 93 -7.15 13.13 4.31
C PRO A 93 -5.99 13.80 5.09
N ASP A 94 -5.92 13.57 6.39
CA ASP A 94 -4.87 14.11 7.26
C ASP A 94 -3.50 13.44 7.10
N ILE A 95 -3.42 12.21 6.56
CA ILE A 95 -2.12 11.56 6.38
C ILE A 95 -1.28 12.29 5.31
N LYS A 96 0.04 12.34 5.55
CA LYS A 96 1.01 12.84 4.57
C LYS A 96 1.46 11.69 3.69
N LEU A 97 0.81 11.57 2.52
CA LEU A 97 1.02 10.44 1.62
C LEU A 97 2.11 10.73 0.59
N THR A 98 3.01 9.78 0.40
CA THR A 98 3.96 9.70 -0.71
C THR A 98 3.66 8.44 -1.52
N LEU A 99 3.45 8.57 -2.82
CA LEU A 99 3.20 7.49 -3.76
C LEU A 99 4.45 7.25 -4.62
N LEU A 100 5.06 6.08 -4.50
CA LEU A 100 6.27 5.74 -5.22
C LEU A 100 6.01 4.63 -6.23
N ASP A 101 6.34 4.87 -7.50
CA ASP A 101 6.32 3.86 -8.56
C ASP A 101 7.48 4.06 -9.54
N SER A 102 7.94 2.97 -10.15
CA SER A 102 8.99 2.99 -11.16
C SER A 102 8.50 3.34 -12.57
N LEU A 103 7.18 3.41 -12.77
CA LEU A 103 6.56 3.74 -14.07
C LEU A 103 5.89 5.10 -14.02
N ASN A 104 6.51 6.08 -14.70
CA ASN A 104 5.98 7.45 -14.73
C ASN A 104 4.53 7.56 -15.22
N LYS A 105 4.12 6.70 -16.16
CA LYS A 105 2.73 6.65 -16.63
C LYS A 105 1.71 6.46 -15.51
N ARG A 106 2.04 5.60 -14.50
CA ARG A 106 1.17 5.37 -13.34
C ARG A 106 1.07 6.61 -12.47
N LEU A 107 2.18 7.31 -12.28
CA LEU A 107 2.19 8.56 -11.53
C LEU A 107 1.38 9.66 -12.23
N THR A 108 1.41 9.72 -13.57
CA THR A 108 0.53 10.64 -14.34
C THR A 108 -0.95 10.32 -14.12
N PHE A 109 -1.32 9.04 -14.09
CA PHE A 109 -2.69 8.63 -13.72
C PHE A 109 -3.04 9.07 -12.30
N LEU A 110 -2.14 8.81 -11.34
CA LEU A 110 -2.37 9.17 -9.94
C LEU A 110 -2.46 10.68 -9.73
N ASP A 111 -1.68 11.46 -10.44
CA ASP A 111 -1.79 12.93 -10.46
C ASP A 111 -3.18 13.38 -10.91
N THR A 112 -3.71 12.74 -11.98
CA THR A 112 -5.08 12.99 -12.44
C THR A 112 -6.11 12.65 -11.37
N VAL A 113 -5.98 11.50 -10.69
CA VAL A 113 -6.89 11.10 -9.61
C VAL A 113 -6.84 12.09 -8.45
N LEU A 114 -5.65 12.46 -7.99
CA LEU A 114 -5.45 13.40 -6.88
C LEU A 114 -6.08 14.77 -7.18
N ASN A 115 -5.81 15.31 -8.37
CA ASN A 115 -6.36 16.60 -8.80
C ASN A 115 -7.90 16.57 -8.87
N ASN A 116 -8.51 15.50 -9.40
CA ASN A 116 -9.96 15.39 -9.52
C ASN A 116 -10.66 15.08 -8.19
N THR A 117 -9.95 14.52 -7.21
CA THR A 117 -10.48 14.24 -5.87
C THR A 117 -10.16 15.34 -4.86
N GLY A 118 -9.40 16.37 -5.25
CA GLY A 118 -8.98 17.46 -4.36
C GLY A 118 -8.06 16.99 -3.23
N LEU A 119 -7.29 15.94 -3.46
CA LEU A 119 -6.32 15.40 -2.50
C LEU A 119 -4.90 15.76 -2.91
N ASP A 120 -4.05 16.00 -1.92
CA ASP A 120 -2.62 16.24 -2.10
C ASP A 120 -1.80 15.01 -1.74
N SER A 121 -0.76 14.73 -2.50
CA SER A 121 0.23 13.68 -2.20
C SER A 121 1.52 13.95 -2.95
N GLU A 122 2.63 13.49 -2.40
CA GLU A 122 3.91 13.52 -3.10
C GLU A 122 3.98 12.33 -4.07
N LEU A 123 4.30 12.60 -5.35
CA LEU A 123 4.50 11.59 -6.39
C LEU A 123 6.00 11.41 -6.64
N VAL A 124 6.52 10.19 -6.46
CA VAL A 124 7.95 9.90 -6.58
C VAL A 124 8.19 8.87 -7.68
N HIS A 125 8.77 9.33 -8.80
CA HIS A 125 9.22 8.44 -9.87
C HIS A 125 10.59 7.87 -9.52
N SER A 126 10.61 6.67 -8.97
CA SER A 126 11.85 5.97 -8.60
C SER A 126 11.63 4.47 -8.49
N ARG A 127 12.69 3.69 -8.65
CA ARG A 127 12.69 2.31 -8.19
C ARG A 127 12.75 2.28 -6.66
N ALA A 128 12.11 1.27 -6.05
CA ALA A 128 12.03 1.15 -4.59
C ALA A 128 13.42 1.13 -3.94
N GLU A 129 14.37 0.39 -4.51
CA GLU A 129 15.75 0.30 -4.01
C GLU A 129 16.55 1.59 -4.18
N GLU A 130 16.25 2.40 -5.18
CA GLU A 130 16.90 3.69 -5.41
C GLU A 130 16.39 4.74 -4.43
N GLY A 131 15.05 4.87 -4.33
CA GLY A 131 14.43 5.77 -3.36
C GLY A 131 14.80 5.42 -1.91
N GLY A 132 14.90 4.13 -1.57
CA GLY A 132 15.33 3.67 -0.23
C GLY A 132 16.77 4.02 0.15
N LYS A 133 17.62 4.39 -0.83
CA LYS A 133 18.96 4.95 -0.62
C LYS A 133 18.98 6.47 -0.54
N ASN A 134 17.96 7.13 -1.09
CA ASN A 134 17.89 8.58 -1.13
C ASN A 134 17.68 9.14 0.29
N LYS A 135 18.53 10.06 0.72
CA LYS A 135 18.50 10.69 2.04
C LYS A 135 17.20 11.44 2.33
N LEU A 136 16.46 11.86 1.29
CA LEU A 136 15.15 12.52 1.45
C LEU A 136 14.07 11.55 1.95
N TYR A 137 14.17 10.26 1.62
CA TYR A 137 13.15 9.26 1.92
C TYR A 137 13.59 8.19 2.92
N ARG A 138 14.90 7.92 2.99
CA ARG A 138 15.45 6.88 3.86
C ARG A 138 15.15 7.15 5.32
N GLU A 139 14.44 6.19 5.97
CA GLU A 139 14.07 6.23 7.40
C GLU A 139 13.33 7.52 7.80
N LYS A 140 12.42 8.00 6.94
CA LYS A 140 11.64 9.23 7.15
C LYS A 140 10.16 8.97 7.48
N PHE A 141 9.63 7.81 7.09
CA PHE A 141 8.18 7.57 7.18
C PHE A 141 7.81 6.85 8.48
N ASP A 142 6.64 7.24 9.01
CA ASP A 142 5.99 6.54 10.12
C ASP A 142 5.56 5.15 9.69
N ILE A 143 5.03 5.06 8.45
CA ILE A 143 4.48 3.83 7.90
C ILE A 143 4.93 3.71 6.43
N ALA A 144 5.43 2.53 6.06
CA ALA A 144 5.49 2.09 4.68
C ALA A 144 4.41 1.03 4.45
N VAL A 145 3.70 1.11 3.32
CA VAL A 145 2.74 0.09 2.89
C VAL A 145 3.15 -0.47 1.54
N SER A 146 2.77 -1.70 1.26
CA SER A 146 2.89 -2.28 -0.07
C SER A 146 1.89 -3.41 -0.26
N ARG A 147 1.31 -3.52 -1.48
CA ARG A 147 0.38 -4.57 -1.88
C ARG A 147 0.76 -5.13 -3.26
N ALA A 148 0.77 -6.47 -3.38
CA ALA A 148 0.93 -7.18 -4.67
C ALA A 148 2.20 -6.85 -5.48
N VAL A 149 3.30 -6.43 -4.84
CA VAL A 149 4.56 -6.06 -5.53
C VAL A 149 5.52 -7.25 -5.65
N ALA A 150 5.77 -7.98 -4.55
CA ALA A 150 6.72 -9.09 -4.50
C ALA A 150 6.49 -10.00 -3.27
N ARG A 151 7.26 -11.08 -3.14
CA ARG A 151 7.30 -11.90 -1.92
C ARG A 151 7.84 -11.10 -0.74
N LEU A 152 7.49 -11.50 0.49
CA LEU A 152 7.75 -10.71 1.70
C LEU A 152 9.23 -10.42 1.95
N ASN A 153 10.13 -11.39 1.73
CA ASN A 153 11.56 -11.18 1.88
C ASN A 153 12.10 -10.06 0.98
N VAL A 154 11.65 -10.01 -0.28
CA VAL A 154 11.96 -8.94 -1.24
C VAL A 154 11.32 -7.62 -0.81
N LEU A 155 10.04 -7.66 -0.38
CA LEU A 155 9.34 -6.47 0.12
C LEU A 155 10.02 -5.86 1.36
N CYS A 156 10.56 -6.69 2.25
CA CYS A 156 11.32 -6.20 3.40
C CYS A 156 12.49 -5.32 2.94
N GLU A 157 13.22 -5.73 1.91
CA GLU A 157 14.34 -4.95 1.39
C GLU A 157 13.90 -3.69 0.63
N TYR A 158 12.73 -3.71 -0.01
CA TYR A 158 12.15 -2.53 -0.66
C TYR A 158 11.56 -1.52 0.31
N CYS A 159 10.93 -1.96 1.41
CA CYS A 159 10.09 -1.11 2.25
C CYS A 159 10.75 -0.67 3.57
N LEU A 160 11.48 -1.57 4.26
CA LEU A 160 12.09 -1.24 5.56
C LEU A 160 13.09 -0.08 5.52
N PRO A 161 13.84 0.16 4.42
CA PRO A 161 14.72 1.32 4.33
C PRO A 161 14.02 2.68 4.40
N TYR A 162 12.72 2.77 4.11
CA TYR A 162 11.94 4.01 4.21
C TYR A 162 11.44 4.28 5.62
N VAL A 163 11.27 3.22 6.42
CA VAL A 163 10.62 3.29 7.74
C VAL A 163 11.60 3.78 8.79
N LYS A 164 11.23 4.82 9.53
CA LYS A 164 12.00 5.28 10.70
C LYS A 164 11.99 4.24 11.82
N VAL A 165 13.03 4.22 12.66
CA VAL A 165 13.04 3.36 13.84
C VAL A 165 11.85 3.71 14.73
N GLY A 166 11.11 2.68 15.14
CA GLY A 166 9.83 2.84 15.83
C GLY A 166 8.61 2.93 14.92
N GLY A 167 8.78 3.06 13.59
CA GLY A 167 7.71 3.02 12.60
C GLY A 167 7.29 1.60 12.21
N LEU A 168 6.40 1.50 11.23
CA LEU A 168 5.80 0.24 10.78
C LEU A 168 6.00 0.04 9.27
N PHE A 169 6.29 -1.19 8.88
CA PHE A 169 6.03 -1.66 7.52
C PHE A 169 4.80 -2.56 7.55
N VAL A 170 3.81 -2.26 6.72
CA VAL A 170 2.56 -3.01 6.62
C VAL A 170 2.50 -3.67 5.24
N ALA A 171 2.64 -4.99 5.19
CA ALA A 171 2.52 -5.77 3.98
C ALA A 171 1.10 -6.34 3.85
N MET A 172 0.41 -6.00 2.76
CA MET A 172 -0.91 -6.54 2.44
C MET A 172 -0.75 -7.72 1.49
N LYS A 173 -1.13 -8.92 1.96
CA LYS A 173 -0.87 -10.20 1.31
C LYS A 173 -2.17 -10.99 1.08
N GLY A 174 -2.09 -11.95 0.15
CA GLY A 174 -3.11 -12.97 -0.05
C GLY A 174 -2.96 -14.15 0.93
N PRO A 175 -3.54 -15.32 0.59
CA PRO A 175 -3.64 -16.47 1.50
C PRO A 175 -2.31 -17.13 1.87
N ASN A 176 -1.27 -17.05 1.01
CA ASN A 176 0.00 -17.77 1.21
C ASN A 176 1.02 -16.98 2.09
N ALA A 177 0.53 -16.20 3.05
CA ALA A 177 1.36 -15.33 3.85
C ALA A 177 2.28 -16.05 4.84
N ASP A 178 1.90 -17.23 5.33
CA ASP A 178 2.72 -18.01 6.30
C ASP A 178 4.04 -18.47 5.65
N GLU A 179 3.95 -19.07 4.47
CA GLU A 179 5.16 -19.48 3.72
C GLU A 179 6.09 -18.31 3.41
N GLU A 180 5.50 -17.14 3.15
CA GLU A 180 6.30 -15.94 2.92
C GLU A 180 6.93 -15.37 4.19
N LEU A 181 6.28 -15.55 5.35
CA LEU A 181 6.81 -15.14 6.65
C LEU A 181 8.04 -15.96 7.02
N ASP A 182 7.95 -17.28 6.89
CA ASP A 182 9.07 -18.19 7.15
C ASP A 182 10.29 -17.85 6.28
N GLY A 183 10.03 -17.56 5.00
CA GLY A 183 11.06 -17.15 4.04
C GLY A 183 11.63 -15.75 4.25
N ALA A 184 11.06 -14.93 5.16
CA ALA A 184 11.47 -13.53 5.37
C ALA A 184 12.27 -13.31 6.66
N GLU A 185 12.48 -14.31 7.52
CA GLU A 185 13.16 -14.16 8.81
C GLU A 185 14.53 -13.52 8.69
N ASN A 186 15.34 -13.99 7.74
CA ASN A 186 16.69 -13.45 7.49
C ASN A 186 16.63 -11.98 7.05
N ALA A 187 15.74 -11.65 6.12
CA ALA A 187 15.53 -10.27 5.65
C ALA A 187 15.14 -9.34 6.81
N LEU A 188 14.19 -9.74 7.64
CA LEU A 188 13.74 -8.99 8.79
C LEU A 188 14.90 -8.72 9.77
N LYS A 189 15.67 -9.74 10.11
CA LYS A 189 16.82 -9.63 11.02
C LYS A 189 17.87 -8.66 10.48
N LEU A 190 18.23 -8.77 9.22
CA LEU A 190 19.26 -7.96 8.57
C LEU A 190 18.82 -6.49 8.39
N LEU A 191 17.56 -6.26 8.08
CA LEU A 191 17.03 -4.94 7.75
C LEU A 191 16.48 -4.17 8.97
N GLY A 192 16.50 -4.80 10.15
CA GLY A 192 16.05 -4.20 11.41
C GLY A 192 14.54 -4.22 11.60
N GLY A 193 13.83 -5.17 10.98
CA GLY A 193 12.41 -5.42 11.16
C GLY A 193 12.14 -6.52 12.19
N LYS A 194 10.95 -6.49 12.80
CA LYS A 194 10.40 -7.55 13.64
C LYS A 194 8.90 -7.66 13.39
N VAL A 195 8.40 -8.86 13.10
CA VAL A 195 6.95 -9.08 13.02
C VAL A 195 6.32 -8.74 14.36
N GLU A 196 5.35 -7.84 14.34
CA GLU A 196 4.61 -7.40 15.52
C GLU A 196 3.24 -8.09 15.57
N LYS A 197 2.53 -8.16 14.44
CA LYS A 197 1.22 -8.79 14.32
C LYS A 197 1.02 -9.38 12.94
N VAL A 198 0.20 -10.42 12.87
CA VAL A 198 -0.30 -11.04 11.64
C VAL A 198 -1.81 -11.15 11.78
N HIS A 199 -2.54 -10.56 10.86
CA HIS A 199 -4.00 -10.59 10.86
C HIS A 199 -4.50 -11.29 9.60
N LYS A 200 -5.17 -12.43 9.77
CA LYS A 200 -5.84 -13.17 8.70
C LYS A 200 -7.33 -12.91 8.77
N PHE A 201 -7.94 -12.67 7.64
CA PHE A 201 -9.37 -12.37 7.53
C PHE A 201 -9.87 -12.66 6.11
N ASN A 202 -11.18 -12.79 5.96
CA ASN A 202 -11.82 -12.85 4.64
C ASN A 202 -12.29 -11.46 4.22
N LEU A 203 -12.13 -11.16 2.93
CA LEU A 203 -12.79 -9.99 2.37
C LEU A 203 -14.32 -10.16 2.42
N PRO A 204 -15.08 -9.05 2.49
CA PRO A 204 -16.51 -9.09 2.34
C PRO A 204 -16.93 -9.85 1.06
N CYS A 205 -18.16 -10.40 1.06
CA CYS A 205 -18.71 -11.15 -0.07
C CYS A 205 -17.93 -12.42 -0.43
N ASP A 206 -17.21 -13.04 0.51
CA ASP A 206 -16.37 -14.23 0.30
C ASP A 206 -15.32 -14.09 -0.83
N GLU A 207 -14.84 -12.86 -1.06
CA GLU A 207 -13.86 -12.53 -2.10
C GLU A 207 -12.41 -12.90 -1.75
N GLY A 208 -12.29 -13.88 -0.85
CA GLY A 208 -11.06 -14.59 -0.53
C GLY A 208 -10.31 -14.08 0.68
N GLU A 209 -9.40 -14.93 1.15
CA GLU A 209 -8.58 -14.68 2.33
C GLU A 209 -7.51 -13.60 2.06
N ARG A 210 -7.27 -12.78 3.07
CA ARG A 210 -6.22 -11.77 3.12
C ARG A 210 -5.43 -11.85 4.41
N THR A 211 -4.20 -11.37 4.33
CA THR A 211 -3.32 -11.27 5.49
C THR A 211 -2.67 -9.89 5.52
N ILE A 212 -2.79 -9.21 6.64
CA ILE A 212 -2.01 -8.01 6.95
C ILE A 212 -0.90 -8.38 7.91
N ILE A 213 0.35 -8.18 7.46
CA ILE A 213 1.55 -8.41 8.26
C ILE A 213 2.07 -7.05 8.71
N VAL A 214 2.08 -6.83 10.02
CA VAL A 214 2.60 -5.60 10.63
C VAL A 214 4.01 -5.87 11.14
N ILE A 215 4.99 -5.17 10.57
CA ILE A 215 6.40 -5.30 10.88
C ILE A 215 6.89 -4.01 11.53
N LYS A 216 7.37 -4.11 12.77
CA LYS A 216 7.97 -3.01 13.51
C LYS A 216 9.41 -2.79 13.08
N LYS A 217 9.79 -1.55 12.79
CA LYS A 217 11.18 -1.17 12.60
C LYS A 217 11.86 -1.00 13.95
N VAL A 218 12.73 -1.93 14.33
CA VAL A 218 13.36 -1.96 15.66
C VAL A 218 14.82 -1.49 15.65
N LYS A 219 15.47 -1.48 14.47
CA LYS A 219 16.86 -1.02 14.29
C LYS A 219 17.00 -0.29 12.95
N PRO A 220 17.99 0.62 12.79
CA PRO A 220 18.31 1.21 11.51
C PRO A 220 18.67 0.14 10.47
N THR A 221 18.26 0.33 9.23
CA THR A 221 18.71 -0.52 8.12
C THR A 221 20.18 -0.24 7.79
N PRO A 222 21.07 -1.25 7.75
CA PRO A 222 22.48 -1.04 7.41
C PRO A 222 22.65 -0.34 6.05
N LYS A 223 23.69 0.50 5.91
CA LYS A 223 23.92 1.36 4.74
C LYS A 223 24.06 0.60 3.41
N GLN A 224 24.47 -0.67 3.46
CA GLN A 224 24.57 -1.53 2.26
C GLN A 224 23.23 -1.93 1.67
N TYR A 225 22.13 -1.78 2.42
CA TYR A 225 20.77 -2.05 1.97
C TYR A 225 19.99 -0.75 1.70
N PRO A 226 19.05 -0.78 0.76
CA PRO A 226 18.75 -1.90 -0.15
C PRO A 226 19.88 -2.14 -1.16
N ARG A 227 20.02 -3.38 -1.60
CA ARG A 227 20.94 -3.75 -2.69
C ARG A 227 20.38 -3.24 -4.03
N PHE A 228 21.07 -3.44 -5.13
CA PHE A 228 20.53 -3.15 -6.46
C PHE A 228 19.49 -4.22 -6.89
N SER A 229 18.55 -3.84 -7.75
CA SER A 229 17.38 -4.65 -8.12
C SER A 229 17.71 -6.07 -8.59
N GLY A 230 18.72 -6.22 -9.44
CA GLY A 230 19.13 -7.52 -9.95
C GLY A 230 19.52 -8.49 -8.84
N LYS A 231 20.25 -8.03 -7.83
CA LYS A 231 20.67 -8.86 -6.70
C LYS A 231 19.51 -9.18 -5.75
N ILE A 232 18.61 -8.24 -5.54
CA ILE A 232 17.41 -8.46 -4.70
C ILE A 232 16.55 -9.57 -5.27
N LYS A 233 16.36 -9.58 -6.60
CA LYS A 233 15.52 -10.56 -7.29
C LYS A 233 16.18 -11.94 -7.45
N SER A 234 17.48 -11.97 -7.78
CA SER A 234 18.18 -13.24 -8.03
C SER A 234 18.64 -13.94 -6.74
N GLN A 235 18.86 -13.21 -5.68
CA GLN A 235 19.31 -13.69 -4.37
C GLN A 235 18.57 -12.96 -3.24
N PRO A 236 17.25 -13.19 -3.06
CA PRO A 236 16.49 -12.60 -1.96
C PRO A 236 17.15 -12.91 -0.60
N LEU A 237 16.96 -12.01 0.38
CA LEU A 237 17.52 -12.20 1.73
C LEU A 237 16.82 -13.32 2.48
#